data_1a18e73ef13dcbd204a9e7a79496739e
#
_entry.id   1a18e73ef13dcbd204a9e7a79496739e
#
_cell.length_a   1.000
_cell.length_b   1.000
_cell.length_c   1.000
_cell.angle_alpha   90.00
_cell.angle_beta   90.00
_cell.angle_gamma   90.00
#
_symmetry.space_group_name_H-M   'P 1'
#
loop_
_entity.id
_entity.type
_entity.pdbx_description
1 polymer ?
#
loop_
_entity_poly.entity_id
_entity_poly.type
_entity_poly.pdbx_seq_one_letter_code
_entity_poly.pdbx_strand_id
1 'polypeptide(L)' 'MLCIKTEVPSRICEIDDELKAIYHSKDSICFFVFKTRNDRNRFMDETIGMLKVEREEHFNSFYD' A
#
# COMPACT_ATOMS: atom_id res chain seq x y z
N MET A 1 5.76 -3.73 0.28
CA MET A 1 4.72 -3.53 -0.75
C MET A 1 4.51 -4.81 -1.54
N LEU A 2 3.29 -5.10 -1.92
CA LEU A 2 2.95 -6.29 -2.71
C LEU A 2 1.86 -5.92 -3.73
N CYS A 3 2.12 -6.19 -5.01
CA CYS A 3 1.14 -5.99 -6.07
C CYS A 3 0.70 -7.35 -6.62
N ILE A 4 -0.60 -7.56 -6.72
CA ILE A 4 -1.16 -8.83 -7.16
C ILE A 4 -2.17 -8.62 -8.29
N LYS A 5 -2.35 -9.66 -9.11
CA LYS A 5 -3.29 -9.62 -10.25
C LYS A 5 -4.48 -10.55 -10.08
N THR A 6 -4.41 -11.46 -9.13
CA THR A 6 -5.44 -12.49 -8.92
C THR A 6 -5.90 -12.51 -7.47
N GLU A 7 -5.53 -13.52 -6.71
CA GLU A 7 -6.01 -13.68 -5.34
C GLU A 7 -5.12 -12.96 -4.33
N VAL A 8 -5.75 -12.43 -3.27
CA VAL A 8 -5.04 -11.82 -2.17
C VAL A 8 -4.40 -12.93 -1.31
N PRO A 9 -3.08 -12.89 -1.08
CA PRO A 9 -2.44 -13.88 -0.19
C PRO A 9 -3.02 -13.84 1.21
N SER A 10 -3.12 -15.00 1.85
CA SER A 10 -3.67 -15.11 3.21
C SER A 10 -2.96 -14.19 4.21
N ARG A 11 -1.64 -14.07 4.11
CA ARG A 11 -0.86 -13.21 5.01
C ARG A 11 -1.29 -11.75 4.95
N ILE A 12 -1.74 -11.29 3.78
CA ILE A 12 -2.24 -9.93 3.62
C ILE A 12 -3.62 -9.79 4.26
N CYS A 13 -4.46 -10.81 4.11
CA CYS A 13 -5.78 -10.80 4.74
C CYS A 13 -5.69 -10.82 6.27
N GLU A 14 -4.65 -11.40 6.83
CA GLU A 14 -4.43 -11.48 8.27
C GLU A 14 -3.93 -10.18 8.88
N ILE A 15 -3.38 -9.28 8.06
CA ILE A 15 -2.89 -8.00 8.55
C ILE A 15 -4.08 -7.07 8.85
N ASP A 16 -3.99 -6.35 9.96
CA ASP A 16 -5.01 -5.40 10.37
C ASP A 16 -5.25 -4.37 9.26
N ASP A 17 -6.50 -4.12 8.94
CA ASP A 17 -6.89 -3.16 7.91
C ASP A 17 -6.38 -1.75 8.22
N GLU A 18 -6.21 -1.41 9.48
CA GLU A 18 -5.69 -0.10 9.88
C GLU A 18 -4.22 0.08 9.53
N LEU A 19 -3.50 -1.02 9.27
CA LEU A 19 -2.08 -1.00 8.93
C LEU A 19 -1.82 -1.21 7.44
N LYS A 20 -2.87 -1.34 6.64
CA LYS A 20 -2.76 -1.55 5.19
C LYS A 20 -3.28 -0.36 4.42
N ALA A 21 -2.61 -0.05 3.31
CA ALA A 21 -3.14 0.84 2.29
C ALA A 21 -3.27 0.05 1.00
N ILE A 22 -4.38 0.22 0.30
CA ILE A 22 -4.66 -0.52 -0.93
C ILE A 22 -4.75 0.48 -2.08
N TYR A 23 -4.03 0.18 -3.17
CA TYR A 23 -4.10 0.99 -4.37
C TYR A 23 -4.50 0.10 -5.55
N HIS A 24 -5.61 0.47 -6.22
CA HIS A 24 -6.09 -0.22 -7.41
C HIS A 24 -5.46 0.42 -8.64
N SER A 25 -4.51 -0.28 -9.23
CA SER A 25 -3.93 0.16 -10.49
C SER A 25 -4.69 -0.48 -11.66
N LYS A 26 -4.33 -0.11 -12.88
CA LYS A 26 -4.99 -0.62 -14.08
C LYS A 26 -4.91 -2.14 -14.21
N ASP A 27 -3.76 -2.71 -13.84
CA ASP A 27 -3.48 -4.12 -14.05
C ASP A 27 -3.37 -4.95 -12.77
N SER A 28 -3.34 -4.31 -11.61
CA SER A 28 -3.10 -5.02 -10.36
C SER A 28 -3.61 -4.24 -9.17
N ILE A 29 -3.62 -4.91 -8.01
CA ILE A 29 -3.96 -4.29 -6.73
C ILE A 29 -2.69 -4.32 -5.89
N CYS A 30 -2.27 -3.16 -5.39
CA CYS A 30 -1.05 -3.02 -4.60
C CYS A 30 -1.39 -2.83 -3.14
N PHE A 31 -0.70 -3.54 -2.27
CA PHE A 31 -0.86 -3.46 -0.82
C PHE A 31 0.41 -2.87 -0.21
N PHE A 32 0.23 -1.85 0.62
CA PHE A 32 1.32 -1.23 1.37
C PHE A 32 1.05 -1.49 2.85
N VAL A 33 2.03 -2.08 3.54
CA VAL A 33 1.89 -2.44 4.94
C VAL A 33 2.78 -1.54 5.78
N PHE A 34 2.22 -1.03 6.87
CA PHE A 34 2.90 -0.07 7.75
C PHE A 34 3.00 -0.63 9.16
N LYS A 35 3.93 -0.06 9.94
CA LYS A 35 4.13 -0.45 11.32
C LYS A 35 3.09 0.18 12.25
N THR A 36 2.58 1.35 11.88
CA THR A 36 1.61 2.08 12.68
C THR A 36 0.49 2.62 11.81
N ARG A 37 -0.64 2.89 12.44
CA ARG A 37 -1.78 3.52 11.79
C ARG A 37 -1.45 4.93 11.30
N ASN A 38 -0.66 5.67 12.09
CA ASN A 38 -0.26 7.01 11.71
C ASN A 38 0.55 7.03 10.42
N ASP A 39 1.48 6.08 10.27
CA ASP A 39 2.27 5.97 9.05
C ASP A 39 1.38 5.67 7.85
N ARG A 40 0.42 4.76 8.01
CA ARG A 40 -0.52 4.44 6.95
C ARG A 40 -1.32 5.67 6.53
N ASN A 41 -1.85 6.43 7.51
CA ASN A 41 -2.64 7.62 7.22
C ASN A 41 -1.81 8.70 6.53
N ARG A 42 -0.58 8.90 6.98
CA ARG A 42 0.34 9.86 6.36
C ARG A 42 0.63 9.48 4.92
N PHE A 43 0.91 8.21 4.68
CA PHE A 43 1.18 7.74 3.32
C PHE A 43 -0.02 8.01 2.40
N MET A 44 -1.23 7.72 2.87
CA MET A 44 -2.43 7.93 2.08
C MET A 44 -2.62 9.41 1.73
N ASP A 45 -2.37 10.31 2.69
CA ASP A 45 -2.47 11.75 2.45
C ASP A 45 -1.39 12.25 1.51
N GLU A 46 -0.16 11.77 1.68
CA GLU A 46 0.99 12.20 0.87
C GLU A 46 0.95 11.71 -0.56
N THR A 47 0.22 10.63 -0.82
CA THR A 47 0.18 10.01 -2.15
C THR A 47 -1.10 10.28 -2.92
N ILE A 48 -1.94 11.19 -2.46
CA ILE A 48 -3.15 11.56 -3.17
C ILE A 48 -2.77 12.06 -4.57
N GLY A 49 -3.40 11.45 -5.59
CA GLY A 49 -3.14 11.81 -6.99
C GLY A 49 -1.94 11.13 -7.62
N MET A 50 -1.15 10.39 -6.84
CA MET A 50 0.00 9.66 -7.39
C MET A 50 -0.43 8.37 -8.08
N LEU A 51 0.31 8.00 -9.13
CA LEU A 51 0.15 6.73 -9.81
C LEU A 51 0.97 5.64 -9.11
N LYS A 52 0.85 4.40 -9.60
CA LYS A 52 1.49 3.25 -8.98
C LYS A 52 2.99 3.44 -8.75
N VAL A 53 3.72 3.83 -9.78
CA VAL A 53 5.18 3.97 -9.70
C VAL A 53 5.57 5.03 -8.67
N GLU A 54 4.87 6.15 -8.68
CA GLU A 54 5.12 7.23 -7.72
C GLU A 54 4.86 6.79 -6.28
N ARG A 55 3.79 6.03 -6.07
CA ARG A 55 3.47 5.51 -4.74
C ARG A 55 4.53 4.52 -4.26
N GLU A 56 5.02 3.65 -5.15
CA GLU A 56 6.07 2.70 -4.82
C GLU A 56 7.36 3.41 -4.42
N GLU A 57 7.76 4.42 -5.19
CA GLU A 57 8.96 5.18 -4.89
C GLU A 57 8.84 5.92 -3.56
N HIS A 58 7.68 6.49 -3.30
CA HIS A 58 7.43 7.20 -2.05
C HIS A 58 7.50 6.24 -0.85
N PHE A 59 6.86 5.08 -0.97
CA PHE A 59 6.88 4.06 0.07
C PHE A 59 8.30 3.60 0.37
N ASN A 60 9.06 3.26 -0.66
CA ASN A 60 10.41 2.76 -0.50
C ASN A 60 11.36 3.81 0.10
N SER A 61 11.12 5.08 -0.20
CA SER A 61 11.96 6.16 0.29
C SER A 61 11.70 6.52 1.75
N PHE A 62 10.46 6.39 2.22
CA PHE A 62 10.06 6.92 3.52
C PHE A 62 9.50 5.87 4.49
N TYR A 63 9.03 4.75 4.01
CA TYR A 63 8.32 3.78 4.86
C TYR A 63 8.85 2.35 4.79
N ASP A 64 9.76 2.08 3.89
CA ASP A 64 10.33 0.74 3.75
C ASP A 64 11.50 0.52 4.72
#